data_7a54f92d3aaafe23bcfb23530b0e883b
#
_entry.id   7a54f92d3aaafe23bcfb23530b0e883b
#
_cell.length_a   1.000
_cell.length_b   1.000
_cell.length_c   1.000
_cell.angle_alpha   90.00
_cell.angle_beta   90.00
_cell.angle_gamma   90.00
#
_symmetry.space_group_name_H-M   'P 1'
#
loop_
_entity.id
_entity.type
_entity.pdbx_description
1 polymer ?
#
loop_
_entity_poly.entity_id
_entity_poly.type
_entity_poly.pdbx_seq_one_letter_code
_entity_poly.pdbx_strand_id
1 'polypeptide(L)'
;MMLSFSGGSTELGRLDIPLLVVALAAGAGVDGELASLDAALGGALTRTLERRDFRGARDETLHLAGGTAGPARVLLIGTGSTGERAGRLRRAGALAARQGGRMGVGELAIFAGPLDTTETEALAVGLAAGAWDYLDTKSAPPADERRAPLSGARILGADPVGLASGVAIAEGHGLARTLGMMPGNLCTPEFLATTARQIGERHGLTVTVEGRAEMERLGMGSFLCVAQGTPEEPRLITLEYFGGAPGAPPIALVGKGLCFDSGGISIKPAQGMEWMKFDMCGAAGVLGAMEAIARLKLPINVVGLIGSTTYMPSGTAVKPGDVVRSMSGKFIEIINTDAEGRLVLADVLTYAKKFKPAAVIDAATLTGACVIALGHTATGVLGNDAPLVQEVLRAGSRAGEPGWELPMWDDYKELIKSDVADIKNSGGRPAGTITAALFLKEFADDFPWVHLDVAGTAYTEADLGTVPRGPTGVPVGTFVEFVRGRAG
;
A
#
# COMPACT_ATOMS: atom_id res chain seq x y z
N MET A 1 -0.29 -14.33 10.55
CA MET A 1 -1.56 -14.38 11.35
C MET A 1 -2.10 -12.96 11.45
N MET A 2 -3.38 -12.73 11.14
CA MET A 2 -3.97 -11.40 11.29
C MET A 2 -4.28 -11.10 12.76
N LEU A 3 -4.10 -9.84 13.15
CA LEU A 3 -4.41 -9.34 14.49
C LEU A 3 -5.94 -9.33 14.68
N SER A 4 -6.44 -9.95 15.76
CA SER A 4 -7.85 -9.85 16.13
C SER A 4 -8.10 -8.56 16.90
N PHE A 5 -9.23 -7.91 16.62
CA PHE A 5 -9.59 -6.64 17.24
C PHE A 5 -10.86 -6.75 18.10
N SER A 6 -10.89 -6.03 19.21
CA SER A 6 -12.09 -5.82 20.00
C SER A 6 -12.12 -4.41 20.60
N GLY A 7 -13.32 -3.94 20.92
CA GLY A 7 -13.51 -2.78 21.80
C GLY A 7 -13.37 -3.18 23.25
N GLY A 8 -13.22 -2.20 24.15
CA GLY A 8 -13.11 -2.46 25.58
C GLY A 8 -13.57 -1.28 26.44
N SER A 9 -13.79 -1.57 27.73
CA SER A 9 -14.06 -0.57 28.76
C SER A 9 -12.82 0.28 29.05
N THR A 10 -13.03 1.50 29.48
CA THR A 10 -11.97 2.45 29.84
C THR A 10 -11.60 2.43 31.34
N GLU A 11 -12.04 1.42 32.12
CA GLU A 11 -11.61 1.25 33.51
C GLU A 11 -10.15 0.77 33.59
N LEU A 12 -9.19 1.67 33.31
CA LEU A 12 -7.77 1.35 33.09
C LEU A 12 -7.10 0.72 34.30
N GLY A 13 -7.42 1.20 35.52
CA GLY A 13 -6.78 0.73 36.75
C GLY A 13 -7.16 -0.70 37.17
N ARG A 14 -8.22 -1.29 36.55
CA ARG A 14 -8.70 -2.66 36.84
C ARG A 14 -8.55 -3.61 35.66
N LEU A 15 -7.96 -3.14 34.56
CA LEU A 15 -7.88 -3.92 33.32
C LEU A 15 -6.87 -5.06 33.49
N ASP A 16 -7.33 -6.28 33.56
CA ASP A 16 -6.46 -7.46 33.56
C ASP A 16 -5.98 -7.76 32.13
N ILE A 17 -4.76 -7.33 31.81
CA ILE A 17 -4.15 -7.48 30.50
C ILE A 17 -2.60 -7.52 30.61
N PRO A 18 -1.92 -8.31 29.75
CA PRO A 18 -0.45 -8.40 29.77
C PRO A 18 0.25 -7.07 29.47
N LEU A 19 -0.36 -6.22 28.62
CA LEU A 19 0.19 -4.91 28.25
C LEU A 19 -0.93 -3.90 28.01
N LEU A 20 -0.95 -2.82 28.79
CA LEU A 20 -1.74 -1.62 28.50
C LEU A 20 -0.82 -0.58 27.86
N VAL A 21 -1.20 -0.12 26.67
CA VAL A 21 -0.55 1.01 26.00
C VAL A 21 -1.37 2.27 26.25
N VAL A 22 -0.70 3.35 26.64
CA VAL A 22 -1.32 4.67 26.84
C VAL A 22 -0.66 5.66 25.86
N ALA A 23 -1.41 6.12 24.87
CA ALA A 23 -0.95 7.08 23.88
C ALA A 23 -1.25 8.51 24.38
N LEU A 24 -0.22 9.29 24.66
CA LEU A 24 -0.33 10.62 25.26
C LEU A 24 0.27 11.70 24.34
N ALA A 25 -0.42 12.81 24.21
CA ALA A 25 0.13 14.01 23.58
C ALA A 25 1.08 14.75 24.55
N ALA A 26 1.90 15.63 24.01
CA ALA A 26 2.73 16.51 24.82
C ALA A 26 1.87 17.40 25.73
N GLY A 27 2.21 17.45 27.00
CA GLY A 27 1.47 18.24 28.01
C GLY A 27 0.19 17.59 28.53
N ALA A 28 -0.04 16.30 28.27
CA ALA A 28 -1.17 15.57 28.85
C ALA A 28 -1.08 15.52 30.37
N GLY A 29 -2.23 15.72 31.04
CA GLY A 29 -2.39 15.56 32.49
C GLY A 29 -2.82 14.15 32.87
N VAL A 30 -2.86 13.90 34.19
CA VAL A 30 -3.40 12.66 34.76
C VAL A 30 -4.78 12.95 35.35
N ASP A 31 -5.81 12.85 34.52
CA ASP A 31 -7.21 13.08 34.87
C ASP A 31 -8.11 11.95 34.35
N GLY A 32 -9.40 11.98 34.69
CA GLY A 32 -10.36 10.99 34.23
C GLY A 32 -9.90 9.54 34.42
N GLU A 33 -9.92 8.79 33.34
CA GLU A 33 -9.53 7.37 33.31
C GLU A 33 -8.07 7.15 33.71
N LEU A 34 -7.17 8.12 33.40
CA LEU A 34 -5.75 8.05 33.77
C LEU A 34 -5.53 8.17 35.26
N ALA A 35 -6.40 8.85 36.01
CA ALA A 35 -6.32 8.93 37.46
C ALA A 35 -6.53 7.56 38.12
N SER A 36 -7.43 6.73 37.58
CA SER A 36 -7.64 5.36 38.06
C SER A 36 -6.43 4.46 37.82
N LEU A 37 -5.78 4.63 36.66
CA LEU A 37 -4.53 3.93 36.34
C LEU A 37 -3.38 4.39 37.24
N ASP A 38 -3.24 5.69 37.43
CA ASP A 38 -2.17 6.25 38.30
C ASP A 38 -2.30 5.77 39.75
N ALA A 39 -3.54 5.71 40.25
CA ALA A 39 -3.80 5.14 41.59
C ALA A 39 -3.38 3.67 41.68
N ALA A 40 -3.71 2.85 40.64
CA ALA A 40 -3.30 1.44 40.58
C ALA A 40 -1.77 1.28 40.45
N LEU A 41 -1.08 2.25 39.88
CA LEU A 41 0.39 2.31 39.75
C LEU A 41 1.07 3.02 40.95
N GLY A 42 0.32 3.33 42.05
CA GLY A 42 0.86 4.02 43.22
C GLY A 42 1.44 5.40 42.91
N GLY A 43 0.84 6.16 41.99
CA GLY A 43 1.25 7.51 41.61
C GLY A 43 2.46 7.55 40.64
N ALA A 44 2.82 6.43 40.02
CA ALA A 44 4.01 6.39 39.14
C ALA A 44 3.82 7.20 37.86
N LEU A 45 2.60 7.25 37.27
CA LEU A 45 2.33 8.01 36.06
C LEU A 45 2.48 9.52 36.33
N THR A 46 1.87 10.04 37.41
CA THR A 46 2.01 11.44 37.83
C THR A 46 3.48 11.82 38.02
N ARG A 47 4.23 11.03 38.79
CA ARG A 47 5.65 11.30 39.01
C ARG A 47 6.49 11.32 37.75
N THR A 48 6.18 10.43 36.81
CA THR A 48 6.85 10.34 35.50
C THR A 48 6.64 11.60 34.66
N LEU A 49 5.40 12.11 34.62
CA LEU A 49 5.08 13.33 33.87
C LEU A 49 5.65 14.59 34.55
N GLU A 50 5.56 14.71 35.87
CA GLU A 50 6.10 15.86 36.64
C GLU A 50 7.62 15.96 36.51
N ARG A 51 8.33 14.84 36.55
CA ARG A 51 9.80 14.79 36.37
C ARG A 51 10.24 14.94 34.93
N ARG A 52 9.29 14.90 34.00
CA ARG A 52 9.54 14.91 32.54
C ARG A 52 10.39 13.72 32.05
N ASP A 53 10.31 12.58 32.75
CA ASP A 53 10.89 11.32 32.29
C ASP A 53 10.18 10.84 31.00
N PHE A 54 8.94 11.30 30.81
CA PHE A 54 8.15 11.19 29.58
C PHE A 54 7.46 12.52 29.29
N ARG A 55 7.60 13.03 28.07
CA ARG A 55 7.11 14.35 27.68
C ARG A 55 5.97 14.28 26.65
N GLY A 56 5.62 13.09 26.17
CA GLY A 56 4.66 12.87 25.10
C GLY A 56 5.18 13.31 23.73
N ALA A 57 6.49 13.43 23.55
CA ALA A 57 7.10 13.76 22.27
C ALA A 57 6.81 12.64 21.25
N ARG A 58 6.81 12.97 19.95
CA ARG A 58 6.55 12.00 18.89
C ARG A 58 7.49 10.80 19.02
N ASP A 59 6.91 9.59 19.06
CA ASP A 59 7.60 8.29 19.15
C ASP A 59 8.37 8.04 20.47
N GLU A 60 8.29 8.94 21.43
CA GLU A 60 8.85 8.70 22.76
C GLU A 60 8.13 7.50 23.40
N THR A 61 8.88 6.59 23.98
CA THR A 61 8.33 5.41 24.68
C THR A 61 8.91 5.27 26.06
N LEU A 62 8.06 4.93 27.04
CA LEU A 62 8.50 4.63 28.40
C LEU A 62 7.70 3.45 28.95
N HIS A 63 8.39 2.50 29.57
CA HIS A 63 7.77 1.37 30.25
C HIS A 63 7.64 1.63 31.75
N LEU A 64 6.43 1.35 32.27
CA LEU A 64 6.18 1.32 33.71
C LEU A 64 5.81 -0.12 34.11
N ALA A 65 6.32 -0.57 35.24
CA ALA A 65 5.89 -1.82 35.84
C ALA A 65 4.42 -1.70 36.28
N GLY A 66 3.64 -2.74 36.10
CA GLY A 66 2.29 -2.82 36.64
C GLY A 66 2.26 -2.86 38.17
N GLY A 67 1.09 -2.58 38.74
CA GLY A 67 0.82 -2.74 40.15
C GLY A 67 0.50 -4.19 40.55
N THR A 68 0.01 -4.37 41.77
CA THR A 68 -0.50 -5.66 42.25
C THR A 68 -1.89 -6.00 41.72
N ALA A 69 -2.57 -5.03 41.15
CA ALA A 69 -3.85 -5.15 40.44
C ALA A 69 -3.80 -4.35 39.14
N GLY A 70 -4.64 -4.69 38.16
CA GLY A 70 -4.70 -4.01 36.87
C GLY A 70 -3.69 -4.57 35.87
N PRO A 71 -3.24 -3.75 34.88
CA PRO A 71 -2.36 -4.22 33.81
C PRO A 71 -1.00 -4.67 34.34
N ALA A 72 -0.51 -5.81 33.82
CA ALA A 72 0.79 -6.34 34.22
C ALA A 72 1.97 -5.42 33.85
N ARG A 73 1.82 -4.67 32.73
CA ARG A 73 2.79 -3.70 32.23
C ARG A 73 2.06 -2.53 31.61
N VAL A 74 2.65 -1.34 31.69
CA VAL A 74 2.16 -0.14 31.01
C VAL A 74 3.23 0.40 30.09
N LEU A 75 2.89 0.69 28.85
CA LEU A 75 3.73 1.35 27.87
C LEU A 75 3.13 2.71 27.54
N LEU A 76 3.88 3.78 27.85
CA LEU A 76 3.55 5.12 27.38
C LEU A 76 4.11 5.33 25.98
N ILE A 77 3.31 5.88 25.09
CA ILE A 77 3.72 6.27 23.72
C ILE A 77 3.38 7.73 23.50
N GLY A 78 4.40 8.54 23.19
CA GLY A 78 4.22 9.93 22.84
C GLY A 78 3.69 10.10 21.42
N THR A 79 2.58 10.82 21.28
CA THR A 79 1.97 11.11 19.97
C THR A 79 2.49 12.43 19.36
N GLY A 80 3.20 13.25 20.14
CA GLY A 80 3.55 14.61 19.72
C GLY A 80 2.34 15.53 19.65
N SER A 81 2.52 16.70 19.01
CA SER A 81 1.48 17.73 18.89
C SER A 81 1.23 18.21 17.46
N THR A 82 2.06 17.81 16.49
CA THR A 82 1.98 18.28 15.10
C THR A 82 1.26 17.27 14.20
N GLY A 83 0.50 17.78 13.22
CA GLY A 83 -0.29 17.00 12.29
C GLY A 83 -1.65 16.56 12.84
N GLU A 84 -2.46 15.95 11.99
CA GLU A 84 -3.78 15.45 12.35
C GLU A 84 -3.71 14.33 13.39
N ARG A 85 -4.68 14.31 14.31
CA ARG A 85 -4.70 13.34 15.41
C ARG A 85 -4.80 11.90 14.90
N ALA A 86 -5.61 11.63 13.88
CA ALA A 86 -5.73 10.31 13.27
C ALA A 86 -4.37 9.76 12.78
N GLY A 87 -3.57 10.58 12.09
CA GLY A 87 -2.23 10.19 11.64
C GLY A 87 -1.27 9.90 12.81
N ARG A 88 -1.34 10.70 13.88
CA ARG A 88 -0.55 10.47 15.11
C ARG A 88 -0.96 9.16 15.80
N LEU A 89 -2.24 8.85 15.85
CA LEU A 89 -2.78 7.62 16.42
C LEU A 89 -2.43 6.38 15.58
N ARG A 90 -2.48 6.48 14.25
CA ARG A 90 -2.00 5.41 13.36
C ARG A 90 -0.55 5.04 13.69
N ARG A 91 0.29 6.05 13.86
CA ARG A 91 1.70 5.86 14.20
C ARG A 91 1.88 5.25 15.60
N ALA A 92 1.15 5.73 16.58
CA ALA A 92 1.17 5.20 17.95
C ALA A 92 0.71 3.73 17.99
N GLY A 93 -0.33 3.36 17.23
CA GLY A 93 -0.78 1.98 17.06
C GLY A 93 0.30 1.07 16.50
N ALA A 94 1.02 1.51 15.47
CA ALA A 94 2.11 0.75 14.87
C ALA A 94 3.25 0.51 15.87
N LEU A 95 3.66 1.54 16.62
CA LEU A 95 4.65 1.40 17.68
C LEU A 95 4.19 0.49 18.81
N ALA A 96 2.92 0.60 19.23
CA ALA A 96 2.32 -0.24 20.26
C ALA A 96 2.41 -1.73 19.89
N ALA A 97 1.98 -2.08 18.69
CA ALA A 97 2.02 -3.45 18.21
C ALA A 97 3.45 -4.00 18.08
N ARG A 98 4.37 -3.21 17.56
CA ARG A 98 5.79 -3.61 17.45
C ARG A 98 6.43 -3.82 18.81
N GLN A 99 6.17 -2.96 19.79
CA GLN A 99 6.69 -3.12 21.16
C GLN A 99 6.04 -4.35 21.82
N GLY A 100 4.72 -4.54 21.69
CA GLY A 100 4.03 -5.72 22.18
C GLY A 100 4.60 -7.03 21.62
N GLY A 101 4.87 -7.08 20.31
CA GLY A 101 5.52 -8.22 19.66
C GLY A 101 6.93 -8.47 20.18
N ARG A 102 7.75 -7.43 20.37
CA ARG A 102 9.09 -7.53 20.96
C ARG A 102 9.07 -8.03 22.40
N MET A 103 8.04 -7.67 23.16
CA MET A 103 7.85 -8.13 24.54
C MET A 103 7.28 -9.55 24.63
N GLY A 104 6.83 -10.12 23.52
CA GLY A 104 6.22 -11.46 23.49
C GLY A 104 4.86 -11.52 24.19
N VAL A 105 4.06 -10.43 24.16
CA VAL A 105 2.70 -10.46 24.70
C VAL A 105 1.74 -10.93 23.61
N GLY A 106 0.85 -11.85 23.98
CA GLY A 106 -0.17 -12.38 23.05
C GLY A 106 -1.30 -11.38 22.77
N GLU A 107 -1.55 -10.46 23.70
CA GLU A 107 -2.61 -9.45 23.62
C GLU A 107 -2.16 -8.13 24.26
N LEU A 108 -2.64 -7.02 23.70
CA LEU A 108 -2.50 -5.68 24.30
C LEU A 108 -3.85 -4.95 24.32
N ALA A 109 -3.97 -3.96 25.20
CA ALA A 109 -5.00 -2.93 25.10
C ALA A 109 -4.34 -1.57 24.84
N ILE A 110 -5.01 -0.70 24.10
CA ILE A 110 -4.55 0.67 23.86
C ILE A 110 -5.62 1.67 24.26
N PHE A 111 -5.21 2.69 25.01
CA PHE A 111 -6.01 3.83 25.39
C PHE A 111 -5.37 5.10 24.81
N ALA A 112 -6.21 5.93 24.19
CA ALA A 112 -5.77 7.20 23.57
C ALA A 112 -6.77 8.35 23.88
N GLY A 113 -7.53 8.22 24.97
CA GLY A 113 -8.66 9.11 25.27
C GLY A 113 -9.88 8.82 24.39
N PRO A 114 -10.87 9.73 24.34
CA PRO A 114 -12.03 9.60 23.46
C PRO A 114 -11.59 9.52 22.00
N LEU A 115 -12.23 8.62 21.23
CA LEU A 115 -11.92 8.36 19.83
C LEU A 115 -13.18 8.56 18.98
N ASP A 116 -13.05 9.27 17.87
CA ASP A 116 -14.05 9.28 16.81
C ASP A 116 -13.85 8.11 15.83
N THR A 117 -14.73 8.04 14.81
CA THR A 117 -14.68 7.00 13.77
C THR A 117 -13.36 6.98 13.01
N THR A 118 -12.87 8.15 12.57
CA THR A 118 -11.63 8.28 11.80
C THR A 118 -10.39 7.94 12.64
N GLU A 119 -10.39 8.35 13.89
CA GLU A 119 -9.29 8.09 14.83
C GLU A 119 -9.22 6.60 15.21
N THR A 120 -10.38 5.96 15.43
CA THR A 120 -10.46 4.52 15.68
C THR A 120 -9.96 3.72 14.48
N GLU A 121 -10.40 4.07 13.27
CA GLU A 121 -9.93 3.46 12.02
C GLU A 121 -8.41 3.57 11.89
N ALA A 122 -7.88 4.78 12.04
CA ALA A 122 -6.45 5.02 11.91
C ALA A 122 -5.62 4.23 12.93
N LEU A 123 -6.11 4.14 14.17
CA LEU A 123 -5.46 3.38 15.24
C LEU A 123 -5.44 1.87 14.94
N ALA A 124 -6.57 1.32 14.44
CA ALA A 124 -6.67 -0.08 14.07
C ALA A 124 -5.73 -0.44 12.89
N VAL A 125 -5.72 0.40 11.84
CA VAL A 125 -4.78 0.26 10.71
C VAL A 125 -3.33 0.28 11.19
N GLY A 126 -2.98 1.21 12.09
CA GLY A 126 -1.66 1.31 12.67
C GLY A 126 -1.26 0.05 13.45
N LEU A 127 -2.11 -0.42 14.35
CA LEU A 127 -1.88 -1.64 15.13
C LEU A 127 -1.63 -2.85 14.22
N ALA A 128 -2.45 -3.04 13.20
CA ALA A 128 -2.27 -4.13 12.24
C ALA A 128 -0.97 -3.99 11.44
N ALA A 129 -0.63 -2.78 11.02
CA ALA A 129 0.61 -2.52 10.30
C ALA A 129 1.86 -2.85 11.14
N GLY A 130 1.83 -2.53 12.43
CA GLY A 130 2.91 -2.83 13.36
C GLY A 130 3.01 -4.29 13.77
N ALA A 131 1.88 -5.01 13.81
CA ALA A 131 1.82 -6.43 14.16
C ALA A 131 2.15 -7.36 12.97
N TRP A 132 2.10 -6.84 11.72
CA TRP A 132 2.33 -7.66 10.55
C TRP A 132 3.77 -8.19 10.49
N ASP A 133 3.93 -9.47 10.24
CA ASP A 133 5.20 -10.13 9.93
C ASP A 133 5.00 -11.16 8.81
N TYR A 134 6.06 -11.38 8.03
CA TYR A 134 6.10 -12.39 6.96
C TYR A 134 6.90 -13.60 7.43
N LEU A 135 6.21 -14.72 7.61
CA LEU A 135 6.78 -15.97 8.17
C LEU A 135 6.70 -17.17 7.22
N ASP A 136 6.02 -17.04 6.07
CA ASP A 136 5.65 -18.17 5.20
C ASP A 136 6.85 -18.95 4.67
N THR A 137 8.00 -18.30 4.53
CA THR A 137 9.25 -18.93 4.03
C THR A 137 10.33 -19.01 5.10
N LYS A 138 9.98 -18.82 6.39
CA LYS A 138 10.92 -18.90 7.52
C LYS A 138 10.68 -20.15 8.36
N SER A 139 11.76 -20.83 8.72
CA SER A 139 11.70 -21.87 9.75
C SER A 139 11.36 -21.27 11.12
N ALA A 140 10.65 -22.02 11.95
CA ALA A 140 10.38 -21.60 13.31
C ALA A 140 11.71 -21.40 14.09
N PRO A 141 11.83 -20.33 14.90
CA PRO A 141 13.02 -20.11 15.71
C PRO A 141 13.18 -21.24 16.76
N PRO A 142 14.39 -21.43 17.34
CA PRO A 142 14.62 -22.34 18.47
C PRO A 142 13.59 -22.16 19.59
N ALA A 143 13.30 -23.22 20.33
CA ALA A 143 12.20 -23.20 21.32
C ALA A 143 12.40 -22.13 22.43
N ASP A 144 13.63 -21.89 22.83
CA ASP A 144 14.04 -20.91 23.84
C ASP A 144 13.99 -19.44 23.34
N GLU A 145 14.02 -19.24 22.00
CA GLU A 145 13.89 -17.92 21.38
C GLU A 145 12.45 -17.59 20.94
N ARG A 146 11.53 -18.56 21.01
CA ARG A 146 10.14 -18.36 20.58
C ARG A 146 9.44 -17.39 21.50
N ARG A 147 8.86 -16.35 20.91
CA ARG A 147 7.97 -15.41 21.61
C ARG A 147 6.55 -15.63 21.15
N ALA A 148 5.59 -15.39 22.06
CA ALA A 148 4.19 -15.36 21.67
C ALA A 148 3.97 -14.26 20.63
N PRO A 149 3.37 -14.56 19.46
CA PRO A 149 2.99 -13.52 18.52
C PRO A 149 1.88 -12.66 19.13
N LEU A 150 1.90 -11.35 18.85
CA LEU A 150 0.77 -10.50 19.17
C LEU A 150 -0.41 -10.89 18.26
N SER A 151 -1.44 -11.48 18.86
CA SER A 151 -2.61 -12.00 18.16
C SER A 151 -3.90 -11.22 18.45
N GLY A 152 -3.92 -10.40 19.52
CA GLY A 152 -5.08 -9.63 19.93
C GLY A 152 -4.75 -8.17 20.27
N ALA A 153 -5.65 -7.25 19.91
CA ALA A 153 -5.61 -5.85 20.33
C ALA A 153 -6.99 -5.36 20.73
N ARG A 154 -7.09 -4.76 21.93
CA ARG A 154 -8.30 -4.08 22.40
C ARG A 154 -8.11 -2.58 22.26
N ILE A 155 -8.97 -1.92 21.50
CA ILE A 155 -9.01 -0.46 21.42
C ILE A 155 -10.05 0.03 22.41
N LEU A 156 -9.59 0.70 23.47
CA LEU A 156 -10.45 1.16 24.56
C LEU A 156 -11.18 2.43 24.11
N GLY A 157 -12.51 2.45 24.23
CA GLY A 157 -13.35 3.55 23.76
C GLY A 157 -13.47 3.63 22.22
N ALA A 158 -13.25 2.51 21.52
CA ALA A 158 -13.36 2.46 20.05
C ALA A 158 -14.78 2.77 19.56
N ASP A 159 -14.88 3.56 18.48
CA ASP A 159 -16.08 3.66 17.67
C ASP A 159 -16.27 2.36 16.86
N PRO A 160 -17.44 1.69 16.91
CA PRO A 160 -17.64 0.42 16.24
C PRO A 160 -17.52 0.48 14.70
N VAL A 161 -17.95 1.60 14.09
CA VAL A 161 -17.88 1.79 12.63
C VAL A 161 -16.43 1.99 12.21
N GLY A 162 -15.70 2.85 12.93
CA GLY A 162 -14.28 3.06 12.71
C GLY A 162 -13.45 1.80 12.90
N LEU A 163 -13.79 0.98 13.90
CA LEU A 163 -13.11 -0.29 14.14
C LEU A 163 -13.33 -1.28 12.98
N ALA A 164 -14.58 -1.46 12.55
CA ALA A 164 -14.90 -2.35 11.43
C ALA A 164 -14.23 -1.90 10.13
N SER A 165 -14.20 -0.59 9.87
CA SER A 165 -13.54 0.00 8.72
C SER A 165 -12.02 -0.18 8.79
N GLY A 166 -11.42 0.11 9.95
CA GLY A 166 -9.98 -0.07 10.16
C GLY A 166 -9.52 -1.51 9.96
N VAL A 167 -10.31 -2.49 10.41
CA VAL A 167 -10.05 -3.92 10.17
C VAL A 167 -10.06 -4.25 8.68
N ALA A 168 -11.08 -3.77 7.94
CA ALA A 168 -11.18 -4.04 6.50
C ALA A 168 -9.99 -3.48 5.71
N ILE A 169 -9.58 -2.25 6.02
CA ILE A 169 -8.41 -1.62 5.40
C ILE A 169 -7.12 -2.35 5.79
N ALA A 170 -6.98 -2.73 7.07
CA ALA A 170 -5.83 -3.46 7.57
C ALA A 170 -5.63 -4.82 6.88
N GLU A 171 -6.71 -5.52 6.56
CA GLU A 171 -6.64 -6.79 5.81
C GLU A 171 -6.17 -6.57 4.38
N GLY A 172 -6.64 -5.51 3.70
CA GLY A 172 -6.13 -5.13 2.39
C GLY A 172 -4.64 -4.78 2.41
N HIS A 173 -4.20 -3.99 3.38
CA HIS A 173 -2.77 -3.69 3.58
C HIS A 173 -1.95 -4.95 3.89
N GLY A 174 -2.45 -5.82 4.74
CA GLY A 174 -1.80 -7.09 5.09
C GLY A 174 -1.61 -7.99 3.86
N LEU A 175 -2.65 -8.10 3.03
CA LEU A 175 -2.60 -8.83 1.76
C LEU A 175 -1.55 -8.24 0.81
N ALA A 176 -1.58 -6.93 0.56
CA ALA A 176 -0.62 -6.26 -0.32
C ALA A 176 0.83 -6.44 0.16
N ARG A 177 1.06 -6.33 1.48
CA ARG A 177 2.38 -6.54 2.08
C ARG A 177 2.84 -7.98 1.97
N THR A 178 1.95 -8.95 2.15
CA THR A 178 2.28 -10.38 2.01
C THR A 178 2.68 -10.70 0.58
N LEU A 179 1.91 -10.24 -0.42
CA LEU A 179 2.24 -10.41 -1.83
C LEU A 179 3.58 -9.77 -2.19
N GLY A 180 3.79 -8.50 -1.78
CA GLY A 180 5.05 -7.80 -2.05
C GLY A 180 6.26 -8.44 -1.36
N MET A 181 6.12 -9.03 -0.16
CA MET A 181 7.26 -9.65 0.54
C MET A 181 7.63 -11.01 -0.02
N MET A 182 6.68 -11.70 -0.61
CA MET A 182 6.87 -13.03 -1.18
C MET A 182 7.98 -13.02 -2.24
N PRO A 183 8.89 -13.99 -2.27
CA PRO A 183 9.88 -14.12 -3.33
C PRO A 183 9.24 -14.29 -4.72
N GLY A 184 9.87 -13.77 -5.78
CA GLY A 184 9.33 -13.78 -7.13
C GLY A 184 9.08 -15.18 -7.72
N ASN A 185 9.80 -16.18 -7.27
CA ASN A 185 9.55 -17.58 -7.64
C ASN A 185 8.30 -18.20 -6.98
N LEU A 186 7.70 -17.51 -6.02
CA LEU A 186 6.44 -17.88 -5.37
C LEU A 186 5.30 -16.93 -5.75
N CYS A 187 5.56 -15.62 -5.73
CA CYS A 187 4.61 -14.61 -6.19
C CYS A 187 4.70 -14.44 -7.72
N THR A 188 4.23 -15.46 -8.44
CA THR A 188 4.20 -15.48 -9.91
C THR A 188 2.95 -14.76 -10.45
N PRO A 189 2.87 -14.48 -11.78
CA PRO A 189 1.65 -13.96 -12.39
C PRO A 189 0.42 -14.83 -12.13
N GLU A 190 0.56 -16.16 -12.12
CA GLU A 190 -0.54 -17.08 -11.80
C GLU A 190 -0.90 -17.03 -10.31
N PHE A 191 0.06 -16.79 -9.41
CA PHE A 191 -0.25 -16.61 -7.99
C PHE A 191 -1.09 -15.34 -7.75
N LEU A 192 -0.78 -14.24 -8.42
CA LEU A 192 -1.60 -13.02 -8.38
C LEU A 192 -3.01 -13.27 -8.94
N ALA A 193 -3.11 -14.00 -10.05
CA ALA A 193 -4.40 -14.40 -10.64
C ALA A 193 -5.22 -15.28 -9.67
N THR A 194 -4.58 -16.24 -9.02
CA THR A 194 -5.22 -17.09 -8.01
C THR A 194 -5.70 -16.29 -6.81
N THR A 195 -4.90 -15.33 -6.34
CA THR A 195 -5.29 -14.40 -5.28
C THR A 195 -6.51 -13.58 -5.67
N ALA A 196 -6.56 -13.08 -6.91
CA ALA A 196 -7.73 -12.36 -7.42
C ALA A 196 -8.99 -13.23 -7.41
N ARG A 197 -8.91 -14.49 -7.88
CA ARG A 197 -10.05 -15.44 -7.84
C ARG A 197 -10.52 -15.68 -6.41
N GLN A 198 -9.60 -15.84 -5.46
CA GLN A 198 -9.95 -16.01 -4.04
C GLN A 198 -10.66 -14.79 -3.45
N ILE A 199 -10.28 -13.57 -3.84
CA ILE A 199 -10.99 -12.34 -3.47
C ILE A 199 -12.41 -12.38 -4.08
N GLY A 200 -12.51 -12.74 -5.36
CA GLY A 200 -13.79 -12.88 -6.04
C GLY A 200 -14.74 -13.87 -5.35
N GLU A 201 -14.23 -15.05 -4.99
CA GLU A 201 -14.99 -16.08 -4.27
C GLU A 201 -15.46 -15.62 -2.89
N ARG A 202 -14.59 -14.94 -2.11
CA ARG A 202 -14.94 -14.45 -0.77
C ARG A 202 -16.00 -13.34 -0.77
N HIS A 203 -15.98 -12.49 -1.79
CA HIS A 203 -16.77 -11.25 -1.78
C HIS A 203 -17.77 -11.12 -2.94
N GLY A 204 -17.86 -12.13 -3.80
CA GLY A 204 -18.81 -12.12 -4.92
C GLY A 204 -18.41 -11.18 -6.07
N LEU A 205 -17.11 -10.95 -6.29
CA LEU A 205 -16.64 -10.18 -7.44
C LEU A 205 -16.59 -11.08 -8.67
N THR A 206 -16.83 -10.48 -9.84
CA THR A 206 -16.55 -11.14 -11.12
C THR A 206 -15.06 -11.02 -11.41
N VAL A 207 -14.38 -12.16 -11.60
CA VAL A 207 -12.97 -12.19 -11.91
C VAL A 207 -12.71 -12.84 -13.25
N THR A 208 -12.03 -12.13 -14.14
CA THR A 208 -11.58 -12.62 -15.44
C THR A 208 -10.04 -12.62 -15.46
N VAL A 209 -9.45 -13.71 -15.93
CA VAL A 209 -8.00 -13.86 -16.08
C VAL A 209 -7.70 -14.32 -17.49
N GLU A 210 -7.04 -13.45 -18.24
CA GLU A 210 -6.65 -13.72 -19.63
C GLU A 210 -5.15 -14.07 -19.69
N GLY A 211 -4.79 -14.97 -20.60
CA GLY A 211 -3.42 -15.36 -20.89
C GLY A 211 -2.93 -14.78 -22.22
N ARG A 212 -1.75 -15.25 -22.66
CA ARG A 212 -1.07 -14.80 -23.88
C ARG A 212 -1.96 -14.83 -25.13
N ALA A 213 -2.66 -15.94 -25.37
CA ALA A 213 -3.47 -16.09 -26.57
C ALA A 213 -4.57 -15.03 -26.69
N GLU A 214 -5.23 -14.68 -25.59
CA GLU A 214 -6.24 -13.62 -25.59
C GLU A 214 -5.59 -12.23 -25.71
N MET A 215 -4.45 -11.99 -25.08
CA MET A 215 -3.71 -10.75 -25.25
C MET A 215 -3.23 -10.54 -26.69
N GLU A 216 -2.83 -11.60 -27.38
CA GLU A 216 -2.49 -11.57 -28.82
C GLU A 216 -3.73 -11.20 -29.64
N ARG A 217 -4.89 -11.80 -29.35
CA ARG A 217 -6.16 -11.47 -30.01
C ARG A 217 -6.57 -10.02 -29.78
N LEU A 218 -6.28 -9.48 -28.60
CA LEU A 218 -6.53 -8.08 -28.24
C LEU A 218 -5.50 -7.11 -28.84
N GLY A 219 -4.40 -7.63 -29.41
CA GLY A 219 -3.34 -6.80 -29.98
C GLY A 219 -2.44 -6.12 -28.92
N MET A 220 -2.28 -6.73 -27.74
CA MET A 220 -1.49 -6.18 -26.62
C MET A 220 0.03 -6.37 -26.83
N GLY A 221 0.55 -5.89 -27.97
CA GLY A 221 1.95 -6.10 -28.35
C GLY A 221 2.94 -5.36 -27.46
N SER A 222 2.57 -4.26 -26.85
CA SER A 222 3.38 -3.53 -25.89
C SER A 222 3.59 -4.32 -24.58
N PHE A 223 2.52 -4.96 -24.07
CA PHE A 223 2.64 -5.83 -22.91
C PHE A 223 3.38 -7.13 -23.26
N LEU A 224 3.01 -7.77 -24.37
CA LEU A 224 3.56 -9.06 -24.76
C LEU A 224 5.06 -9.02 -25.04
N CYS A 225 5.61 -7.89 -25.54
CA CYS A 225 7.03 -7.77 -25.75
C CYS A 225 7.83 -7.88 -24.43
N VAL A 226 7.27 -7.42 -23.31
CA VAL A 226 7.88 -7.58 -21.99
C VAL A 226 7.87 -9.05 -21.55
N ALA A 227 6.85 -9.80 -21.92
CA ALA A 227 6.71 -11.21 -21.58
C ALA A 227 7.50 -12.18 -22.48
N GLN A 228 8.21 -11.70 -23.50
CA GLN A 228 8.93 -12.57 -24.46
C GLN A 228 10.15 -13.28 -23.87
N GLY A 229 10.78 -12.68 -22.85
CA GLY A 229 12.00 -13.18 -22.25
C GLY A 229 11.81 -14.30 -21.22
N THR A 230 10.57 -14.62 -20.85
CA THR A 230 10.24 -15.62 -19.82
C THR A 230 9.34 -16.72 -20.38
N PRO A 231 9.50 -17.99 -19.90
CA PRO A 231 8.54 -19.07 -20.19
C PRO A 231 7.24 -18.93 -19.37
N GLU A 232 7.20 -18.09 -18.36
CA GLU A 232 6.00 -17.90 -17.55
C GLU A 232 4.87 -17.24 -18.34
N GLU A 233 3.67 -17.72 -18.13
CA GLU A 233 2.49 -17.21 -18.81
C GLU A 233 2.10 -15.83 -18.24
N PRO A 234 2.04 -14.76 -19.06
CA PRO A 234 1.57 -13.47 -18.61
C PRO A 234 0.07 -13.53 -18.26
N ARG A 235 -0.36 -12.67 -17.35
CA ARG A 235 -1.76 -12.59 -16.90
C ARG A 235 -2.27 -11.16 -16.99
N LEU A 236 -3.41 -11.01 -17.68
CA LEU A 236 -4.26 -9.83 -17.57
C LEU A 236 -5.40 -10.18 -16.63
N ILE A 237 -5.44 -9.56 -15.46
CA ILE A 237 -6.37 -9.88 -14.40
C ILE A 237 -7.36 -8.72 -14.23
N THR A 238 -8.64 -9.04 -14.25
CA THR A 238 -9.75 -8.10 -14.08
C THR A 238 -10.59 -8.55 -12.88
N LEU A 239 -10.85 -7.64 -11.93
CA LEU A 239 -11.79 -7.84 -10.83
C LEU A 239 -12.89 -6.76 -10.92
N GLU A 240 -14.14 -7.17 -11.05
CA GLU A 240 -15.28 -6.26 -11.13
C GLU A 240 -16.12 -6.35 -9.85
N TYR A 241 -16.23 -5.24 -9.14
CA TYR A 241 -17.06 -5.07 -7.96
C TYR A 241 -18.26 -4.16 -8.29
N PHE A 242 -19.46 -4.67 -8.07
CA PHE A 242 -20.72 -3.99 -8.38
C PHE A 242 -21.47 -3.58 -7.10
N GLY A 243 -20.92 -2.60 -6.37
CA GLY A 243 -21.54 -2.06 -5.14
C GLY A 243 -22.50 -0.91 -5.40
N GLY A 244 -22.40 -0.26 -6.57
CA GLY A 244 -23.18 0.92 -6.96
C GLY A 244 -24.41 0.58 -7.82
N ALA A 245 -25.03 1.63 -8.37
CA ALA A 245 -26.17 1.48 -9.26
C ALA A 245 -25.79 0.68 -10.51
N PRO A 246 -26.67 -0.20 -11.01
CA PRO A 246 -26.45 -0.93 -12.26
C PRO A 246 -26.17 0.01 -13.43
N GLY A 247 -25.07 -0.24 -14.16
CA GLY A 247 -24.66 0.56 -15.31
C GLY A 247 -24.00 1.89 -14.99
N ALA A 248 -23.83 2.25 -13.71
CA ALA A 248 -23.03 3.41 -13.33
C ALA A 248 -21.54 3.18 -13.73
N PRO A 249 -20.87 4.20 -14.33
CA PRO A 249 -19.47 4.10 -14.70
C PRO A 249 -18.59 3.73 -13.48
N PRO A 250 -17.73 2.70 -13.58
CA PRO A 250 -16.88 2.32 -12.46
C PRO A 250 -15.69 3.27 -12.28
N ILE A 251 -15.08 3.23 -11.10
CA ILE A 251 -13.72 3.67 -10.90
C ILE A 251 -12.78 2.52 -11.31
N ALA A 252 -11.78 2.80 -12.14
CA ALA A 252 -10.77 1.82 -12.49
C ALA A 252 -9.49 2.02 -11.69
N LEU A 253 -9.04 0.95 -11.02
CA LEU A 253 -7.77 0.87 -10.31
C LEU A 253 -6.83 -0.04 -11.11
N VAL A 254 -5.71 0.50 -11.58
CA VAL A 254 -4.78 -0.22 -12.46
C VAL A 254 -3.46 -0.45 -11.72
N GLY A 255 -2.90 -1.65 -11.81
CA GLY A 255 -1.67 -2.01 -11.10
C GLY A 255 -0.60 -2.65 -11.99
N LYS A 256 0.65 -2.16 -11.90
CA LYS A 256 1.82 -2.83 -12.45
C LYS A 256 2.10 -4.10 -11.63
N GLY A 257 2.19 -5.25 -12.34
CA GLY A 257 2.39 -6.56 -11.73
C GLY A 257 3.62 -7.30 -12.23
N LEU A 258 4.79 -6.67 -12.26
CA LEU A 258 6.07 -7.31 -12.60
C LEU A 258 6.56 -8.11 -11.41
N CYS A 259 6.36 -9.44 -11.41
CA CYS A 259 6.72 -10.33 -10.30
C CYS A 259 8.23 -10.38 -10.04
N PHE A 260 9.01 -10.09 -11.05
CA PHE A 260 10.44 -9.79 -10.98
C PHE A 260 10.85 -8.97 -12.19
N ASP A 261 11.75 -8.00 -11.99
CA ASP A 261 12.30 -7.15 -13.04
C ASP A 261 13.83 -7.21 -13.07
N SER A 262 14.37 -7.84 -14.11
CA SER A 262 15.81 -7.90 -14.37
C SER A 262 16.35 -6.71 -15.17
N GLY A 263 15.45 -5.87 -15.72
CA GLY A 263 15.78 -4.86 -16.74
C GLY A 263 15.83 -5.41 -18.17
N GLY A 264 15.69 -6.72 -18.36
CA GLY A 264 15.83 -7.37 -19.67
C GLY A 264 17.24 -7.27 -20.23
N ILE A 265 17.38 -6.96 -21.53
CA ILE A 265 18.69 -6.78 -22.18
C ILE A 265 19.45 -5.55 -21.64
N SER A 266 18.74 -4.48 -21.27
CA SER A 266 19.31 -3.35 -20.50
C SER A 266 19.39 -3.73 -19.02
N ILE A 267 20.17 -4.78 -18.71
CA ILE A 267 20.18 -5.47 -17.42
C ILE A 267 20.54 -4.55 -16.25
N LYS A 268 19.79 -4.68 -15.15
CA LYS A 268 20.05 -3.95 -13.91
C LYS A 268 21.39 -4.37 -13.28
N PRO A 269 22.05 -3.48 -12.50
CA PRO A 269 23.17 -3.89 -11.65
C PRO A 269 22.76 -5.03 -10.70
N ALA A 270 23.68 -5.96 -10.44
CA ALA A 270 23.41 -7.07 -9.50
C ALA A 270 23.07 -6.58 -8.08
N GLN A 271 23.71 -5.47 -7.64
CA GLN A 271 23.44 -4.89 -6.33
C GLN A 271 22.01 -4.34 -6.26
N GLY A 272 21.22 -4.85 -5.33
CA GLY A 272 19.83 -4.45 -5.11
C GLY A 272 18.83 -5.08 -6.09
N MET A 273 19.25 -5.95 -7.02
CA MET A 273 18.32 -6.60 -7.94
C MET A 273 17.32 -7.50 -7.21
N GLU A 274 17.68 -8.06 -6.07
CA GLU A 274 16.78 -8.85 -5.21
C GLU A 274 15.55 -8.06 -4.71
N TRP A 275 15.62 -6.72 -4.69
CA TRP A 275 14.51 -5.84 -4.37
C TRP A 275 13.46 -5.74 -5.51
N MET A 276 13.82 -6.20 -6.71
CA MET A 276 12.91 -6.16 -7.86
C MET A 276 11.74 -7.15 -7.74
N LYS A 277 11.69 -7.97 -6.70
CA LYS A 277 10.48 -8.68 -6.28
C LYS A 277 9.33 -7.75 -5.87
N PHE A 278 9.65 -6.49 -5.49
CA PHE A 278 8.65 -5.47 -5.15
C PHE A 278 8.05 -4.77 -6.37
N ASP A 279 8.50 -5.09 -7.57
CA ASP A 279 8.07 -4.43 -8.80
C ASP A 279 6.62 -4.79 -9.22
N MET A 280 5.96 -5.56 -8.40
CA MET A 280 4.53 -5.91 -8.47
C MET A 280 3.69 -5.22 -7.38
N CYS A 281 4.24 -4.29 -6.60
CA CYS A 281 3.51 -3.64 -5.51
C CYS A 281 2.32 -2.79 -6.01
N GLY A 282 2.32 -2.32 -7.24
CA GLY A 282 1.13 -1.71 -7.86
C GLY A 282 -0.04 -2.69 -7.94
N ALA A 283 0.21 -3.90 -8.44
CA ALA A 283 -0.78 -4.98 -8.49
C ALA A 283 -1.22 -5.42 -7.09
N ALA A 284 -0.27 -5.56 -6.15
CA ALA A 284 -0.57 -5.87 -4.76
C ALA A 284 -1.48 -4.81 -4.12
N GLY A 285 -1.23 -3.53 -4.43
CA GLY A 285 -2.07 -2.40 -4.01
C GLY A 285 -3.50 -2.51 -4.54
N VAL A 286 -3.67 -2.86 -5.82
CA VAL A 286 -5.00 -3.09 -6.41
C VAL A 286 -5.71 -4.26 -5.73
N LEU A 287 -5.06 -5.41 -5.56
CA LEU A 287 -5.65 -6.58 -4.90
C LEU A 287 -6.05 -6.26 -3.45
N GLY A 288 -5.17 -5.59 -2.70
CA GLY A 288 -5.46 -5.16 -1.33
C GLY A 288 -6.61 -4.16 -1.25
N ALA A 289 -6.68 -3.21 -2.18
CA ALA A 289 -7.78 -2.24 -2.25
C ALA A 289 -9.11 -2.92 -2.59
N MET A 290 -9.13 -3.84 -3.57
CA MET A 290 -10.35 -4.58 -3.94
C MET A 290 -10.86 -5.45 -2.79
N GLU A 291 -9.96 -6.09 -2.02
CA GLU A 291 -10.32 -6.81 -0.78
C GLU A 291 -11.00 -5.87 0.23
N ALA A 292 -10.38 -4.71 0.51
CA ALA A 292 -10.90 -3.76 1.49
C ALA A 292 -12.22 -3.10 1.04
N ILE A 293 -12.33 -2.67 -0.23
CA ILE A 293 -13.54 -2.05 -0.81
C ILE A 293 -14.73 -3.00 -0.71
N ALA A 294 -14.52 -4.28 -1.07
CA ALA A 294 -15.55 -5.29 -1.01
C ALA A 294 -16.01 -5.58 0.42
N ARG A 295 -15.08 -5.67 1.38
CA ARG A 295 -15.39 -5.83 2.81
C ARG A 295 -16.16 -4.64 3.37
N LEU A 296 -15.80 -3.43 2.99
CA LEU A 296 -16.49 -2.19 3.35
C LEU A 296 -17.86 -2.07 2.69
N LYS A 297 -18.16 -2.89 1.68
CA LYS A 297 -19.40 -2.85 0.91
C LYS A 297 -19.71 -1.44 0.39
N LEU A 298 -18.68 -0.75 -0.15
CA LEU A 298 -18.85 0.62 -0.62
C LEU A 298 -19.89 0.68 -1.76
N PRO A 299 -20.84 1.63 -1.73
CA PRO A 299 -21.93 1.73 -2.70
C PRO A 299 -21.50 2.36 -4.03
N ILE A 300 -20.47 1.80 -4.67
CA ILE A 300 -19.88 2.28 -5.93
C ILE A 300 -19.36 1.10 -6.76
N ASN A 301 -19.34 1.23 -8.07
CA ASN A 301 -18.75 0.23 -8.96
C ASN A 301 -17.25 0.47 -9.09
N VAL A 302 -16.47 -0.59 -8.99
CA VAL A 302 -15.00 -0.53 -9.11
C VAL A 302 -14.50 -1.67 -9.99
N VAL A 303 -13.53 -1.38 -10.85
CA VAL A 303 -12.81 -2.40 -11.62
C VAL A 303 -11.33 -2.34 -11.29
N GLY A 304 -10.76 -3.44 -10.81
CA GLY A 304 -9.32 -3.64 -10.65
C GLY A 304 -8.74 -4.29 -11.90
N LEU A 305 -7.67 -3.71 -12.46
CA LEU A 305 -6.99 -4.19 -13.66
C LEU A 305 -5.51 -4.38 -13.38
N ILE A 306 -4.97 -5.56 -13.68
CA ILE A 306 -3.57 -5.88 -13.41
C ILE A 306 -2.94 -6.52 -14.65
N GLY A 307 -1.86 -5.93 -15.13
CA GLY A 307 -0.97 -6.57 -16.09
C GLY A 307 0.21 -7.22 -15.36
N SER A 308 0.31 -8.54 -15.41
CA SER A 308 1.34 -9.27 -14.67
C SER A 308 2.18 -10.18 -15.56
N THR A 309 3.50 -10.10 -15.37
CA THR A 309 4.49 -10.98 -15.99
C THR A 309 5.78 -10.98 -15.16
N THR A 310 6.71 -11.88 -15.49
CA THR A 310 8.11 -11.84 -15.03
C THR A 310 8.98 -11.31 -16.15
N TYR A 311 9.93 -10.42 -15.88
CA TYR A 311 10.77 -9.81 -16.90
C TYR A 311 12.20 -10.30 -16.83
N MET A 312 12.61 -11.05 -17.86
CA MET A 312 13.90 -11.74 -17.93
C MET A 312 14.61 -11.51 -19.26
N PRO A 313 15.95 -11.43 -19.27
CA PRO A 313 16.73 -11.51 -20.50
C PRO A 313 16.76 -12.95 -21.00
N SER A 314 16.64 -13.13 -22.32
CA SER A 314 16.80 -14.43 -22.97
C SER A 314 17.07 -14.24 -24.47
N GLY A 315 17.23 -15.33 -25.19
CA GLY A 315 17.36 -15.30 -26.64
C GLY A 315 16.12 -14.79 -27.40
N THR A 316 14.97 -14.72 -26.73
CA THR A 316 13.72 -14.23 -27.31
C THR A 316 13.29 -12.86 -26.74
N ALA A 317 14.06 -12.29 -25.79
CA ALA A 317 13.71 -11.02 -25.16
C ALA A 317 13.72 -9.85 -26.14
N VAL A 318 12.86 -8.88 -25.89
CA VAL A 318 12.84 -7.60 -26.61
C VAL A 318 14.18 -6.87 -26.45
N LYS A 319 14.64 -6.21 -27.53
CA LYS A 319 15.94 -5.56 -27.60
C LYS A 319 15.80 -4.03 -27.73
N PRO A 320 16.76 -3.25 -27.23
CA PRO A 320 16.85 -1.85 -27.59
C PRO A 320 16.89 -1.67 -29.13
N GLY A 321 16.05 -0.75 -29.64
CA GLY A 321 15.85 -0.51 -31.06
C GLY A 321 14.66 -1.28 -31.68
N ASP A 322 14.08 -2.25 -30.97
CA ASP A 322 12.85 -2.91 -31.46
C ASP A 322 11.66 -1.92 -31.45
N VAL A 323 10.77 -2.08 -32.42
CA VAL A 323 9.51 -1.34 -32.47
C VAL A 323 8.36 -2.31 -32.30
N VAL A 324 7.45 -2.00 -31.38
CA VAL A 324 6.27 -2.82 -31.08
C VAL A 324 4.99 -2.03 -31.30
N ARG A 325 3.92 -2.71 -31.64
CA ARG A 325 2.60 -2.11 -31.78
C ARG A 325 1.76 -2.39 -30.53
N SER A 326 1.27 -1.34 -29.87
CA SER A 326 0.38 -1.45 -28.71
C SER A 326 -1.06 -1.79 -29.12
N MET A 327 -1.89 -2.17 -28.14
CA MET A 327 -3.32 -2.39 -28.28
C MET A 327 -4.05 -1.15 -28.82
N SER A 328 -3.57 0.06 -28.53
CA SER A 328 -4.13 1.31 -29.07
C SER A 328 -3.86 1.51 -30.55
N GLY A 329 -2.96 0.70 -31.13
CA GLY A 329 -2.47 0.81 -32.50
C GLY A 329 -1.22 1.65 -32.67
N LYS A 330 -0.80 2.41 -31.65
CA LYS A 330 0.45 3.20 -31.65
C LYS A 330 1.67 2.30 -31.70
N PHE A 331 2.68 2.71 -32.48
CA PHE A 331 3.99 2.09 -32.51
C PHE A 331 4.91 2.72 -31.45
N ILE A 332 5.62 1.87 -30.72
CA ILE A 332 6.52 2.27 -29.63
C ILE A 332 7.93 1.77 -29.95
N GLU A 333 8.89 2.68 -30.01
CA GLU A 333 10.32 2.35 -30.09
C GLU A 333 10.86 2.05 -28.68
N ILE A 334 11.48 0.90 -28.51
CA ILE A 334 12.07 0.46 -27.24
C ILE A 334 13.53 0.96 -27.19
N ILE A 335 13.80 2.07 -26.54
CA ILE A 335 15.16 2.60 -26.37
C ILE A 335 15.88 1.96 -25.18
N ASN A 336 15.11 1.70 -24.11
CA ASN A 336 15.63 1.10 -22.89
C ASN A 336 14.67 -0.01 -22.45
N THR A 337 15.15 -1.23 -22.42
CA THR A 337 14.31 -2.37 -22.00
C THR A 337 14.01 -2.36 -20.51
N ASP A 338 14.80 -1.66 -19.64
CA ASP A 338 14.54 -1.41 -18.22
C ASP A 338 13.45 -0.35 -17.97
N ALA A 339 12.72 0.06 -19.01
CA ALA A 339 11.53 0.88 -18.95
C ALA A 339 10.30 0.07 -19.42
N GLU A 340 10.16 -1.13 -18.91
CA GLU A 340 9.20 -2.17 -19.29
C GLU A 340 7.82 -1.98 -18.64
N GLY A 341 7.78 -1.48 -17.41
CA GLY A 341 6.52 -1.32 -16.65
C GLY A 341 5.51 -0.44 -17.37
N ARG A 342 5.97 0.64 -17.99
CA ARG A 342 5.11 1.52 -18.80
C ARG A 342 4.61 0.84 -20.08
N LEU A 343 5.34 -0.13 -20.62
CA LEU A 343 4.92 -0.92 -21.78
C LEU A 343 3.76 -1.85 -21.43
N VAL A 344 3.81 -2.48 -20.25
CA VAL A 344 2.70 -3.26 -19.70
C VAL A 344 1.49 -2.36 -19.47
N LEU A 345 1.68 -1.23 -18.79
CA LEU A 345 0.60 -0.30 -18.44
C LEU A 345 -0.03 0.35 -19.69
N ALA A 346 0.70 0.59 -20.78
CA ALA A 346 0.16 1.14 -22.02
C ALA A 346 -1.03 0.32 -22.54
N ASP A 347 -0.90 -1.00 -22.57
CA ASP A 347 -1.95 -1.88 -23.05
C ASP A 347 -3.05 -2.08 -21.99
N VAL A 348 -2.71 -2.12 -20.69
CA VAL A 348 -3.72 -2.23 -19.62
C VAL A 348 -4.60 -0.96 -19.53
N LEU A 349 -4.02 0.23 -19.67
CA LEU A 349 -4.74 1.51 -19.72
C LEU A 349 -5.64 1.57 -20.97
N THR A 350 -5.14 1.11 -22.12
CA THR A 350 -5.96 0.98 -23.33
C THR A 350 -7.13 0.01 -23.13
N TYR A 351 -6.88 -1.12 -22.46
CA TYR A 351 -7.92 -2.10 -22.14
C TYR A 351 -8.98 -1.55 -21.17
N ALA A 352 -8.58 -0.66 -20.25
CA ALA A 352 -9.51 -0.02 -19.30
C ALA A 352 -10.65 0.74 -19.99
N LYS A 353 -10.44 1.23 -21.22
CA LYS A 353 -11.45 1.97 -22.01
C LYS A 353 -12.74 1.20 -22.23
N LYS A 354 -12.70 -0.12 -22.30
CA LYS A 354 -13.90 -0.96 -22.49
C LYS A 354 -14.92 -0.84 -21.35
N PHE A 355 -14.46 -0.47 -20.14
CA PHE A 355 -15.31 -0.30 -18.96
C PHE A 355 -15.93 1.10 -18.86
N LYS A 356 -15.52 2.04 -19.73
CA LYS A 356 -15.96 3.44 -19.70
C LYS A 356 -15.88 4.05 -18.28
N PRO A 357 -14.71 4.01 -17.65
CA PRO A 357 -14.57 4.40 -16.25
C PRO A 357 -14.82 5.90 -16.05
N ALA A 358 -15.39 6.27 -14.89
CA ALA A 358 -15.55 7.67 -14.49
C ALA A 358 -14.19 8.32 -14.14
N ALA A 359 -13.23 7.52 -13.67
CA ALA A 359 -11.85 7.91 -13.45
C ALA A 359 -10.97 6.65 -13.44
N VAL A 360 -9.70 6.81 -13.82
CA VAL A 360 -8.67 5.76 -13.76
C VAL A 360 -7.55 6.23 -12.86
N ILE A 361 -7.13 5.38 -11.93
CA ILE A 361 -5.93 5.62 -11.13
C ILE A 361 -5.03 4.40 -11.28
N ASP A 362 -3.84 4.60 -11.83
CA ASP A 362 -2.84 3.53 -11.87
C ASP A 362 -1.76 3.73 -10.82
N ALA A 363 -1.18 2.62 -10.38
CA ALA A 363 -0.05 2.60 -9.47
C ALA A 363 1.03 1.65 -9.96
N ALA A 364 2.25 2.14 -9.94
CA ALA A 364 3.42 1.37 -10.35
C ALA A 364 4.68 1.78 -9.60
N THR A 365 5.52 0.82 -9.28
CA THR A 365 6.93 1.02 -8.96
C THR A 365 7.65 1.32 -10.27
N LEU A 366 7.48 2.58 -10.75
CA LEU A 366 7.75 2.85 -12.17
C LEU A 366 9.15 3.41 -12.41
N THR A 367 9.62 4.35 -11.58
CA THR A 367 10.86 5.05 -11.88
C THR A 367 11.78 5.23 -10.68
N GLY A 368 13.06 4.89 -10.85
CA GLY A 368 14.10 5.30 -9.90
C GLY A 368 14.24 6.82 -9.80
N ALA A 369 13.84 7.56 -10.84
CA ALA A 369 13.83 9.02 -10.84
C ALA A 369 12.87 9.59 -9.77
N CYS A 370 11.74 8.95 -9.52
CA CYS A 370 10.82 9.32 -8.44
C CYS A 370 11.48 9.16 -7.07
N VAL A 371 12.22 8.08 -6.86
CA VAL A 371 12.96 7.84 -5.62
C VAL A 371 14.03 8.93 -5.40
N ILE A 372 14.73 9.34 -6.46
CA ILE A 372 15.73 10.41 -6.37
C ILE A 372 15.08 11.77 -6.04
N ALA A 373 13.90 12.05 -6.62
CA ALA A 373 13.23 13.33 -6.43
C ALA A 373 12.52 13.46 -5.08
N LEU A 374 11.80 12.41 -4.64
CA LEU A 374 10.88 12.44 -3.50
C LEU A 374 11.30 11.53 -2.33
N GLY A 375 12.35 10.73 -2.51
CA GLY A 375 12.80 9.75 -1.53
C GLY A 375 11.77 8.64 -1.28
N HIS A 376 11.66 8.24 -0.01
CA HIS A 376 10.74 7.18 0.44
C HIS A 376 9.56 7.71 1.24
N THR A 377 9.29 9.02 1.17
CA THR A 377 8.29 9.69 2.01
C THR A 377 7.02 10.03 1.25
N ALA A 378 7.12 10.39 -0.01
CA ALA A 378 5.99 10.81 -0.83
C ALA A 378 5.92 10.04 -2.15
N THR A 379 4.72 9.65 -2.54
CA THR A 379 4.41 9.08 -3.86
C THR A 379 4.42 10.18 -4.91
N GLY A 380 5.00 9.91 -6.09
CA GLY A 380 4.89 10.82 -7.23
C GLY A 380 3.48 10.76 -7.82
N VAL A 381 2.81 11.91 -7.95
CA VAL A 381 1.44 12.00 -8.47
C VAL A 381 1.44 12.84 -9.75
N LEU A 382 0.93 12.29 -10.83
CA LEU A 382 0.84 12.93 -12.15
C LEU A 382 -0.51 12.58 -12.78
N GLY A 383 -1.11 13.48 -13.55
CA GLY A 383 -2.41 13.20 -14.14
C GLY A 383 -2.77 14.15 -15.26
N ASN A 384 -3.83 13.82 -16.01
CA ASN A 384 -4.38 14.64 -17.10
C ASN A 384 -5.58 15.51 -16.64
N ASP A 385 -6.04 15.35 -15.39
CA ASP A 385 -7.18 16.06 -14.81
C ASP A 385 -6.79 16.63 -13.44
N ALA A 386 -6.59 17.94 -13.36
CA ALA A 386 -6.12 18.60 -12.14
C ALA A 386 -7.07 18.44 -10.93
N PRO A 387 -8.41 18.53 -11.05
CA PRO A 387 -9.32 18.20 -9.96
C PRO A 387 -9.13 16.78 -9.43
N LEU A 388 -9.00 15.79 -10.30
CA LEU A 388 -8.78 14.41 -9.93
C LEU A 388 -7.45 14.21 -9.20
N VAL A 389 -6.38 14.86 -9.66
CA VAL A 389 -5.07 14.85 -8.98
C VAL A 389 -5.22 15.33 -7.54
N GLN A 390 -5.93 16.44 -7.32
CA GLN A 390 -6.16 16.98 -5.97
C GLN A 390 -7.05 16.08 -5.10
N GLU A 391 -8.01 15.35 -5.67
CA GLU A 391 -8.80 14.36 -4.94
C GLU A 391 -7.93 13.20 -4.47
N VAL A 392 -7.06 12.68 -5.33
CA VAL A 392 -6.14 11.58 -5.03
C VAL A 392 -5.12 12.02 -3.96
N LEU A 393 -4.56 13.23 -4.05
CA LEU A 393 -3.65 13.77 -3.04
C LEU A 393 -4.32 13.87 -1.66
N ARG A 394 -5.58 14.33 -1.61
CA ARG A 394 -6.35 14.37 -0.35
C ARG A 394 -6.63 12.96 0.19
N ALA A 395 -6.95 12.01 -0.68
CA ALA A 395 -7.15 10.61 -0.30
C ALA A 395 -5.87 10.01 0.31
N GLY A 396 -4.73 10.20 -0.34
CA GLY A 396 -3.43 9.77 0.18
C GLY A 396 -3.08 10.39 1.53
N SER A 397 -3.37 11.69 1.70
CA SER A 397 -3.16 12.38 3.00
C SER A 397 -4.00 11.74 4.12
N ARG A 398 -5.30 11.49 3.88
CA ARG A 398 -6.18 10.83 4.87
C ARG A 398 -5.71 9.41 5.19
N ALA A 399 -5.27 8.69 4.17
CA ALA A 399 -4.71 7.35 4.33
C ALA A 399 -3.37 7.33 5.09
N GLY A 400 -2.67 8.47 5.20
CA GLY A 400 -1.31 8.55 5.72
C GLY A 400 -0.25 8.05 4.71
N GLU A 401 -0.60 8.08 3.45
CA GLU A 401 0.22 7.74 2.28
C GLU A 401 0.42 9.01 1.42
N PRO A 402 1.22 9.99 1.88
CA PRO A 402 1.30 11.30 1.23
C PRO A 402 1.87 11.20 -0.19
N GLY A 403 1.32 12.00 -1.08
CA GLY A 403 1.80 12.19 -2.44
C GLY A 403 2.22 13.63 -2.70
N TRP A 404 2.99 13.82 -3.78
CA TRP A 404 3.38 15.12 -4.29
C TRP A 404 3.19 15.17 -5.80
N GLU A 405 2.49 16.22 -6.28
CA GLU A 405 2.24 16.41 -7.70
C GLU A 405 3.51 16.87 -8.43
N LEU A 406 3.80 16.22 -9.56
CA LEU A 406 4.88 16.60 -10.47
C LEU A 406 4.30 17.19 -11.77
N PRO A 407 5.00 18.12 -12.45
CA PRO A 407 4.48 18.79 -13.64
C PRO A 407 4.42 17.84 -14.85
N MET A 408 3.40 18.02 -15.71
CA MET A 408 3.24 17.29 -16.97
C MET A 408 3.14 18.28 -18.16
N TRP A 409 4.12 19.18 -18.29
CA TRP A 409 4.12 20.17 -19.36
C TRP A 409 4.50 19.56 -20.72
N ASP A 410 3.93 20.12 -21.78
CA ASP A 410 4.14 19.59 -23.14
C ASP A 410 5.60 19.67 -23.62
N ASP A 411 6.40 20.59 -23.10
CA ASP A 411 7.82 20.72 -23.39
C ASP A 411 8.61 19.41 -23.12
N TYR A 412 8.17 18.61 -22.13
CA TYR A 412 8.81 17.31 -21.84
C TYR A 412 8.49 16.22 -22.88
N LYS A 413 7.46 16.39 -23.74
CA LYS A 413 7.11 15.42 -24.79
C LYS A 413 8.23 15.29 -25.84
N GLU A 414 9.00 16.36 -26.04
CA GLU A 414 10.16 16.32 -26.95
C GLU A 414 11.16 15.20 -26.57
N LEU A 415 11.27 14.86 -25.28
CA LEU A 415 12.18 13.84 -24.79
C LEU A 415 11.76 12.41 -25.18
N ILE A 416 10.49 12.19 -25.54
CA ILE A 416 9.95 10.87 -25.89
C ILE A 416 9.53 10.77 -27.35
N LYS A 417 9.87 11.72 -28.21
CA LYS A 417 9.71 11.63 -29.67
C LYS A 417 10.64 10.57 -30.24
N SER A 418 10.15 9.82 -31.21
CA SER A 418 10.91 8.81 -31.96
C SER A 418 11.05 9.24 -33.41
N ASP A 419 12.15 8.82 -34.04
CA ASP A 419 12.36 9.01 -35.47
C ASP A 419 11.80 7.88 -36.32
N VAL A 420 11.42 6.74 -35.69
CA VAL A 420 10.99 5.51 -36.37
C VAL A 420 9.64 4.97 -35.90
N ALA A 421 9.07 5.55 -34.84
CA ALA A 421 7.78 5.16 -34.26
C ALA A 421 6.98 6.40 -33.84
N ASP A 422 5.77 6.23 -33.33
CA ASP A 422 4.95 7.33 -32.83
C ASP A 422 5.53 7.93 -31.55
N ILE A 423 6.15 7.08 -30.72
CA ILE A 423 6.72 7.44 -29.42
C ILE A 423 7.84 6.45 -29.04
N LYS A 424 8.80 6.88 -28.21
CA LYS A 424 9.76 5.98 -27.59
C LYS A 424 9.50 5.77 -26.10
N ASN A 425 9.86 4.59 -25.58
CA ASN A 425 9.55 4.21 -24.20
C ASN A 425 10.38 4.93 -23.13
N SER A 426 11.46 5.66 -23.50
CA SER A 426 12.33 6.33 -22.56
C SER A 426 12.81 7.68 -23.07
N GLY A 427 12.72 8.71 -22.23
CA GLY A 427 13.29 10.04 -22.46
C GLY A 427 14.72 10.20 -21.91
N GLY A 428 15.32 9.15 -21.39
CA GLY A 428 16.61 9.20 -20.70
C GLY A 428 16.49 9.55 -19.21
N ARG A 429 17.62 9.93 -18.59
CA ARG A 429 17.69 10.19 -17.14
C ARG A 429 16.97 11.48 -16.69
N PRO A 430 17.09 12.64 -17.38
CA PRO A 430 16.41 13.87 -16.98
C PRO A 430 14.89 13.71 -17.00
N ALA A 431 14.22 14.24 -15.99
CA ALA A 431 12.75 14.22 -15.85
C ALA A 431 12.11 12.82 -15.97
N GLY A 432 12.81 11.75 -15.55
CA GLY A 432 12.44 10.36 -15.81
C GLY A 432 11.02 9.99 -15.38
N THR A 433 10.54 10.47 -14.21
CA THR A 433 9.17 10.26 -13.72
C THR A 433 8.15 10.99 -14.63
N ILE A 434 8.46 12.22 -15.01
CA ILE A 434 7.58 13.05 -15.86
C ILE A 434 7.45 12.44 -17.25
N THR A 435 8.56 12.03 -17.88
CA THR A 435 8.54 11.41 -19.20
C THR A 435 7.86 10.05 -19.20
N ALA A 436 7.97 9.29 -18.10
CA ALA A 436 7.23 8.05 -17.92
C ALA A 436 5.71 8.29 -17.87
N ALA A 437 5.27 9.27 -17.09
CA ALA A 437 3.86 9.62 -17.01
C ALA A 437 3.33 10.21 -18.32
N LEU A 438 4.11 11.02 -19.04
CA LEU A 438 3.74 11.52 -20.37
C LEU A 438 3.61 10.38 -21.39
N PHE A 439 4.46 9.36 -21.31
CA PHE A 439 4.30 8.14 -22.10
C PHE A 439 2.98 7.45 -21.79
N LEU A 440 2.63 7.24 -20.49
CA LEU A 440 1.37 6.63 -20.08
C LEU A 440 0.15 7.45 -20.51
N LYS A 441 0.24 8.77 -20.45
CA LYS A 441 -0.83 9.69 -20.88
C LYS A 441 -1.27 9.41 -22.30
N GLU A 442 -0.37 9.05 -23.20
CA GLU A 442 -0.69 8.71 -24.61
C GLU A 442 -1.70 7.53 -24.75
N PHE A 443 -1.90 6.75 -23.70
CA PHE A 443 -2.82 5.61 -23.62
C PHE A 443 -4.01 5.86 -22.69
N ALA A 444 -4.03 7.01 -22.01
CA ALA A 444 -5.00 7.40 -20.98
C ALA A 444 -5.78 8.68 -21.31
N ASP A 445 -5.70 9.23 -22.54
CA ASP A 445 -6.31 10.52 -22.89
C ASP A 445 -7.83 10.50 -23.00
N ASP A 446 -8.48 9.32 -23.04
CA ASP A 446 -9.93 9.19 -23.22
C ASP A 446 -10.75 9.24 -21.93
N PHE A 447 -10.09 9.40 -20.78
CA PHE A 447 -10.71 9.45 -19.44
C PHE A 447 -9.89 10.29 -18.47
N PRO A 448 -10.51 10.82 -17.37
CA PRO A 448 -9.77 11.40 -16.25
C PRO A 448 -8.83 10.37 -15.64
N TRP A 449 -7.54 10.69 -15.55
CA TRP A 449 -6.51 9.74 -15.16
C TRP A 449 -5.46 10.35 -14.22
N VAL A 450 -5.04 9.53 -13.24
CA VAL A 450 -3.90 9.83 -12.35
C VAL A 450 -2.98 8.62 -12.27
N HIS A 451 -1.70 8.87 -12.38
CA HIS A 451 -0.60 7.94 -12.13
C HIS A 451 0.01 8.16 -10.76
N LEU A 452 0.18 7.07 -10.00
CA LEU A 452 0.90 7.01 -8.74
C LEU A 452 2.24 6.27 -8.96
N ASP A 453 3.35 7.01 -9.02
CA ASP A 453 4.68 6.41 -9.00
C ASP A 453 5.05 6.09 -7.56
N VAL A 454 4.85 4.82 -7.18
CA VAL A 454 5.08 4.31 -5.83
C VAL A 454 6.47 3.68 -5.65
N ALA A 455 7.40 3.89 -6.58
CA ALA A 455 8.74 3.30 -6.52
C ALA A 455 9.47 3.62 -5.20
N GLY A 456 9.25 4.83 -4.65
CA GLY A 456 9.84 5.25 -3.38
C GLY A 456 9.06 4.81 -2.14
N THR A 457 7.74 4.61 -2.26
CA THR A 457 6.85 4.43 -1.10
C THR A 457 6.33 3.00 -0.94
N ALA A 458 6.36 2.18 -1.98
CA ALA A 458 5.83 0.81 -1.95
C ALA A 458 6.61 -0.14 -1.03
N TYR A 459 7.89 0.13 -0.79
CA TYR A 459 8.73 -0.66 0.12
C TYR A 459 9.78 0.21 0.81
N THR A 460 10.36 -0.32 1.89
CA THR A 460 11.47 0.29 2.61
C THR A 460 12.62 -0.69 2.81
N GLU A 461 13.84 -0.21 2.63
CA GLU A 461 15.06 -0.98 2.84
C GLU A 461 15.51 -1.01 4.30
N ALA A 462 14.94 -0.16 5.14
CA ALA A 462 15.24 -0.07 6.55
C ALA A 462 14.01 -0.27 7.43
N ASP A 463 14.23 -0.66 8.68
CA ASP A 463 13.19 -0.62 9.73
C ASP A 463 12.97 0.84 10.15
N LEU A 464 11.77 1.36 9.88
CA LEU A 464 11.39 2.75 10.20
C LEU A 464 10.76 2.90 11.60
N GLY A 465 10.85 1.87 12.43
CA GLY A 465 10.24 1.86 13.78
C GLY A 465 8.74 1.60 13.76
N THR A 466 7.99 2.21 12.86
CA THR A 466 6.54 1.98 12.66
C THR A 466 6.25 0.96 11.56
N VAL A 467 7.09 0.92 10.53
CA VAL A 467 6.99 -0.02 9.41
C VAL A 467 8.27 -0.85 9.37
N PRO A 468 8.20 -2.19 9.47
CA PRO A 468 9.38 -3.04 9.32
C PRO A 468 9.90 -2.99 7.88
N ARG A 469 11.19 -3.34 7.71
CA ARG A 469 11.81 -3.50 6.39
C ARG A 469 10.94 -4.37 5.48
N GLY A 470 10.74 -3.94 4.25
CA GLY A 470 9.93 -4.63 3.24
C GLY A 470 8.77 -3.79 2.73
N PRO A 471 7.71 -4.41 2.18
CA PRO A 471 6.60 -3.70 1.57
C PRO A 471 5.78 -2.93 2.61
N THR A 472 5.31 -1.75 2.22
CA THR A 472 4.55 -0.83 3.08
C THR A 472 3.04 -1.06 3.03
N GLY A 473 2.55 -1.57 1.89
CA GLY A 473 1.12 -1.67 1.56
C GLY A 473 0.57 -0.49 0.75
N VAL A 474 1.41 0.55 0.50
CA VAL A 474 1.04 1.66 -0.40
C VAL A 474 0.81 1.11 -1.82
N PRO A 475 -0.27 1.51 -2.52
CA PRO A 475 -1.24 2.57 -2.22
C PRO A 475 -2.63 2.08 -1.79
N VAL A 476 -2.74 0.99 -1.03
CA VAL A 476 -4.05 0.43 -0.62
C VAL A 476 -4.94 1.49 0.05
N GLY A 477 -4.39 2.21 1.03
CA GLY A 477 -5.12 3.24 1.76
C GLY A 477 -5.58 4.38 0.84
N THR A 478 -4.71 4.84 -0.05
CA THR A 478 -5.03 5.88 -1.03
C THR A 478 -6.17 5.47 -1.95
N PHE A 479 -6.15 4.24 -2.48
CA PHE A 479 -7.21 3.71 -3.32
C PHE A 479 -8.54 3.61 -2.57
N VAL A 480 -8.55 3.05 -1.36
CA VAL A 480 -9.76 2.93 -0.54
C VAL A 480 -10.35 4.29 -0.22
N GLU A 481 -9.53 5.25 0.23
CA GLU A 481 -9.97 6.61 0.57
C GLU A 481 -10.48 7.38 -0.63
N PHE A 482 -9.88 7.20 -1.80
CA PHE A 482 -10.36 7.79 -3.04
C PHE A 482 -11.73 7.23 -3.44
N VAL A 483 -11.87 5.90 -3.46
CA VAL A 483 -13.14 5.23 -3.82
C VAL A 483 -14.24 5.58 -2.82
N ARG A 484 -13.92 5.61 -1.51
CA ARG A 484 -14.85 6.03 -0.46
C ARG A 484 -15.35 7.47 -0.67
N GLY A 485 -14.44 8.38 -1.01
CA GLY A 485 -14.80 9.78 -1.30
C GLY A 485 -15.70 9.97 -2.52
N ARG A 486 -15.77 9.01 -3.41
CA ARG A 486 -16.64 8.99 -4.60
C ARG A 486 -17.93 8.19 -4.38
N ALA A 487 -18.03 7.45 -3.30
CA ALA A 487 -19.20 6.63 -2.97
C ALA A 487 -20.35 7.44 -2.32
N GLY A 488 -20.13 8.70 -1.97
CA GLY A 488 -21.09 9.62 -1.36
C GLY A 488 -20.76 9.93 0.07
#